data_b369d0e3e77337f40069a6f82121c489
#
_entry.id   b369d0e3e77337f40069a6f82121c489
#
_cell.length_a   1.000
_cell.length_b   1.000
_cell.length_c   1.000
_cell.angle_alpha   90.00
_cell.angle_beta   90.00
_cell.angle_gamma   90.00
#
_symmetry.space_group_name_H-M   'P 1'
#
loop_
_entity.id
_entity.type
_entity.pdbx_description
1 polymer ?
#
loop_
_entity_poly.entity_id
_entity_poly.type
_entity_poly.pdbx_seq_one_letter_code
_entity_poly.pdbx_strand_id
1 'polypeptide(L)'
;MPACKKVHEPFNLKDDKLPTASSDEGWQLVGRPTMDLQTTKVALGSGALKTEHSVNSMSETPKHIAIITGASSGLGLEFVRQLDVRSSVTHADVGVHHIDEFWLVARNTAKLEAIAADLRTPARAVSADLSKQEDIDRIEADLGEANGVVTYLVNCAGFGRFGSWKDITNDDATAMIDLDARAVVALTRACLPHMERGSRIIEVASAAAFYPLPYMNVYAASKAFVLRYTRALRWELHGSGITVTTLCPTWVKTGFEAQARKSKDAHAVNHLLFAQNASTVVSRALFMNRMHAAVACCSIPSFCLRIIGKIVPNCITMWGWNLIRRL
;
A
#
# COMPACT_ATOMS: atom_id res chain seq x y z
N MET A 1 -31.10 37.29 -19.71
CA MET A 1 -32.00 36.18 -19.38
C MET A 1 -32.57 35.60 -20.65
N PRO A 2 -32.39 34.30 -20.89
CA PRO A 2 -33.52 33.44 -21.16
C PRO A 2 -33.41 32.17 -20.34
N ALA A 3 -34.58 31.64 -19.96
CA ALA A 3 -34.83 30.52 -19.13
C ALA A 3 -34.55 29.18 -19.86
N CYS A 4 -33.81 28.27 -19.25
CA CYS A 4 -33.68 26.93 -19.72
C CYS A 4 -34.59 26.01 -18.87
N LYS A 5 -35.79 25.75 -19.39
CA LYS A 5 -36.65 24.63 -18.97
C LYS A 5 -36.13 23.39 -19.69
N LYS A 6 -35.65 22.38 -18.99
CA LYS A 6 -35.64 20.99 -19.47
C LYS A 6 -36.33 20.11 -18.45
N VAL A 7 -37.42 19.56 -18.93
CA VAL A 7 -38.32 18.60 -18.30
C VAL A 7 -37.59 17.30 -18.16
N HIS A 8 -37.59 16.74 -16.94
CA HIS A 8 -37.20 15.33 -16.68
C HIS A 8 -38.40 14.46 -17.07
N GLU A 9 -38.24 13.63 -18.09
CA GLU A 9 -39.13 12.49 -18.29
C GLU A 9 -38.74 11.36 -17.32
N PRO A 10 -39.73 10.69 -16.73
CA PRO A 10 -39.45 9.55 -15.84
C PRO A 10 -39.04 8.31 -16.65
N PHE A 11 -37.99 7.66 -16.21
CA PHE A 11 -37.44 6.42 -16.76
C PHE A 11 -38.48 5.28 -16.66
N ASN A 12 -38.90 4.72 -17.80
CA ASN A 12 -39.91 3.67 -17.85
C ASN A 12 -39.26 2.29 -17.88
N LEU A 13 -39.36 1.54 -16.78
CA LEU A 13 -38.74 0.23 -16.53
C LEU A 13 -39.40 -0.96 -17.28
N LYS A 14 -40.26 -0.75 -18.31
CA LYS A 14 -41.06 -1.85 -18.87
C LYS A 14 -40.65 -2.39 -20.23
N ASP A 15 -39.67 -1.79 -20.94
CA ASP A 15 -39.43 -2.17 -22.36
C ASP A 15 -38.01 -2.64 -22.71
N ASP A 16 -37.09 -2.87 -21.77
CA ASP A 16 -35.79 -3.44 -22.07
C ASP A 16 -35.76 -4.96 -21.80
N LYS A 17 -36.00 -5.74 -22.83
CA LYS A 17 -35.66 -7.16 -22.88
C LYS A 17 -34.15 -7.28 -22.87
N LEU A 18 -33.60 -7.86 -21.79
CA LEU A 18 -32.21 -8.31 -21.74
C LEU A 18 -31.91 -9.24 -22.95
N PRO A 19 -30.80 -9.01 -23.68
CA PRO A 19 -30.38 -9.95 -24.71
C PRO A 19 -30.00 -11.27 -24.06
N THR A 20 -30.62 -12.35 -24.50
CA THR A 20 -30.24 -13.72 -24.13
C THR A 20 -28.83 -13.99 -24.65
N ALA A 21 -27.90 -14.24 -23.74
CA ALA A 21 -26.56 -14.70 -24.06
C ALA A 21 -26.67 -16.06 -24.74
N SER A 22 -26.24 -16.12 -26.01
CA SER A 22 -25.95 -17.38 -26.70
C SER A 22 -24.69 -17.97 -26.05
N SER A 23 -24.83 -19.17 -25.51
CA SER A 23 -23.75 -20.05 -25.15
C SER A 23 -22.86 -20.31 -26.33
N ASP A 24 -21.60 -19.93 -26.30
CA ASP A 24 -20.44 -20.52 -26.94
C ASP A 24 -19.38 -19.45 -27.29
N GLU A 25 -18.82 -18.82 -26.28
CA GLU A 25 -17.44 -18.30 -26.37
C GLU A 25 -16.70 -18.67 -25.07
N GLY A 26 -15.99 -19.79 -25.16
CA GLY A 26 -15.12 -20.29 -24.10
C GLY A 26 -13.94 -19.35 -23.88
N TRP A 27 -13.74 -18.95 -22.63
CA TRP A 27 -12.52 -18.31 -22.17
C TRP A 27 -11.34 -19.27 -22.38
N GLN A 28 -10.55 -19.04 -23.43
CA GLN A 28 -9.27 -19.72 -23.59
C GLN A 28 -8.29 -19.14 -22.55
N LEU A 29 -7.94 -20.00 -21.59
CA LEU A 29 -6.74 -19.80 -20.76
C LEU A 29 -5.53 -19.71 -21.70
N VAL A 30 -4.90 -18.54 -21.76
CA VAL A 30 -3.60 -18.36 -22.43
C VAL A 30 -2.59 -19.21 -21.63
N GLY A 31 -2.24 -20.34 -22.25
CA GLY A 31 -1.31 -21.31 -21.70
C GLY A 31 0.08 -20.69 -21.53
N ARG A 32 0.75 -21.06 -20.45
CA ARG A 32 2.18 -20.83 -20.26
C ARG A 32 2.95 -21.41 -21.45
N PRO A 33 4.01 -20.75 -21.95
CA PRO A 33 4.88 -21.34 -22.94
C PRO A 33 5.60 -22.53 -22.29
N THR A 34 5.29 -23.74 -22.76
CA THR A 34 6.06 -24.94 -22.48
C THR A 34 7.36 -24.86 -23.29
N MET A 35 8.49 -24.88 -22.61
CA MET A 35 9.81 -25.04 -23.24
C MET A 35 9.87 -26.46 -23.83
N ASP A 36 9.84 -26.56 -25.15
CA ASP A 36 10.14 -27.78 -25.89
C ASP A 36 11.64 -28.09 -25.79
N LEU A 37 11.97 -29.14 -25.07
CA LEU A 37 13.29 -29.78 -25.11
C LEU A 37 13.43 -30.53 -26.44
N GLN A 38 13.90 -29.88 -27.49
CA GLN A 38 14.38 -30.57 -28.67
C GLN A 38 15.76 -31.19 -28.38
N THR A 39 15.77 -32.49 -28.27
CA THR A 39 16.97 -33.32 -28.24
C THR A 39 17.63 -33.32 -29.63
N THR A 40 18.62 -32.45 -29.84
CA THR A 40 19.49 -32.53 -31.02
C THR A 40 20.63 -33.51 -30.73
N LYS A 41 20.58 -34.68 -31.37
CA LYS A 41 21.73 -35.61 -31.45
C LYS A 41 22.77 -34.93 -32.35
N VAL A 42 23.90 -34.55 -31.78
CA VAL A 42 25.07 -34.15 -32.56
C VAL A 42 26.11 -35.26 -32.52
N ALA A 43 26.54 -35.65 -33.71
CA ALA A 43 27.55 -36.68 -33.97
C ALA A 43 28.91 -36.26 -33.43
N LEU A 44 29.64 -37.22 -32.89
CA LEU A 44 31.00 -37.14 -32.44
C LEU A 44 31.95 -36.88 -33.63
N GLY A 45 32.58 -35.70 -33.63
CA GLY A 45 33.76 -35.38 -34.44
C GLY A 45 34.86 -34.95 -33.50
N SER A 46 35.99 -35.65 -33.55
CA SER A 46 37.18 -35.40 -32.76
C SER A 46 37.89 -34.14 -33.19
N GLY A 47 38.05 -33.20 -32.25
CA GLY A 47 38.85 -31.99 -32.46
C GLY A 47 38.93 -31.18 -31.16
N ALA A 48 40.10 -31.28 -30.51
CA ALA A 48 40.40 -30.57 -29.27
C ALA A 48 40.49 -29.04 -29.53
N LEU A 49 39.56 -28.29 -29.00
CA LEU A 49 39.70 -26.84 -28.75
C LEU A 49 39.22 -26.55 -27.32
N LYS A 50 40.21 -26.29 -26.47
CA LYS A 50 39.95 -25.74 -25.13
C LYS A 50 39.38 -24.32 -25.28
N THR A 51 38.10 -24.18 -25.09
CA THR A 51 37.53 -22.90 -24.75
C THR A 51 37.05 -23.01 -23.30
N GLU A 52 37.83 -22.44 -22.41
CA GLU A 52 37.43 -22.16 -21.05
C GLU A 52 36.33 -21.09 -21.09
N HIS A 53 35.10 -21.54 -21.23
CA HIS A 53 33.94 -20.70 -20.84
C HIS A 53 33.80 -20.87 -19.33
N SER A 54 34.43 -19.96 -18.61
CA SER A 54 34.13 -19.70 -17.21
C SER A 54 32.63 -19.36 -17.06
N VAL A 55 31.82 -20.40 -16.89
CA VAL A 55 30.46 -20.24 -16.40
C VAL A 55 30.56 -20.00 -14.89
N ASN A 56 30.94 -18.79 -14.51
CA ASN A 56 30.86 -18.32 -13.14
C ASN A 56 29.45 -17.80 -12.87
N SER A 57 28.42 -18.66 -12.99
CA SER A 57 27.12 -18.40 -12.41
C SER A 57 27.19 -18.82 -10.95
N MET A 58 27.86 -17.99 -10.13
CA MET A 58 27.55 -17.98 -8.72
C MET A 58 26.08 -17.57 -8.64
N SER A 59 25.21 -18.51 -8.27
CA SER A 59 23.85 -18.21 -7.87
C SER A 59 23.96 -17.37 -6.60
N GLU A 60 23.98 -16.06 -6.77
CA GLU A 60 23.91 -15.16 -5.63
C GLU A 60 22.62 -15.48 -4.87
N THR A 61 22.74 -15.74 -3.57
CA THR A 61 21.59 -15.98 -2.71
C THR A 61 20.63 -14.77 -2.83
N PRO A 62 19.32 -15.03 -2.96
CA PRO A 62 18.35 -13.95 -3.07
C PRO A 62 18.50 -12.94 -1.94
N LYS A 63 18.45 -11.65 -2.26
CA LYS A 63 18.57 -10.56 -1.30
C LYS A 63 17.20 -10.26 -0.69
N HIS A 64 17.08 -10.37 0.64
CA HIS A 64 15.84 -10.07 1.34
C HIS A 64 15.68 -8.57 1.59
N ILE A 65 14.69 -7.97 0.96
CA ILE A 65 14.49 -6.52 0.88
C ILE A 65 13.24 -6.11 1.65
N ALA A 66 13.35 -5.06 2.46
CA ALA A 66 12.21 -4.39 3.06
C ALA A 66 11.95 -3.06 2.34
N ILE A 67 10.80 -2.92 1.68
CA ILE A 67 10.39 -1.71 0.96
C ILE A 67 9.44 -0.91 1.85
N ILE A 68 9.83 0.32 2.18
CA ILE A 68 9.00 1.23 2.99
C ILE A 68 8.75 2.52 2.21
N THR A 69 7.48 2.78 1.87
CA THR A 69 7.09 4.03 1.22
C THR A 69 6.78 5.12 2.25
N GLY A 70 6.97 6.38 1.87
CA GLY A 70 6.86 7.50 2.81
C GLY A 70 7.93 7.48 3.89
N ALA A 71 9.08 6.82 3.64
CA ALA A 71 10.15 6.58 4.60
C ALA A 71 10.81 7.86 5.14
N SER A 72 10.62 9.00 4.48
CA SER A 72 11.28 10.26 4.86
C SER A 72 10.70 10.93 6.10
N SER A 73 9.56 10.47 6.65
CA SER A 73 8.93 11.09 7.84
C SER A 73 7.82 10.23 8.47
N GLY A 74 7.33 10.65 9.62
CA GLY A 74 6.12 10.14 10.25
C GLY A 74 6.14 8.65 10.51
N LEU A 75 5.05 7.95 10.14
CA LEU A 75 4.93 6.51 10.34
C LEU A 75 5.93 5.71 9.50
N GLY A 76 6.19 6.13 8.23
CA GLY A 76 7.14 5.44 7.36
C GLY A 76 8.55 5.41 7.96
N LEU A 77 9.06 6.55 8.42
CA LEU A 77 10.34 6.64 9.11
C LEU A 77 10.37 5.78 10.38
N GLU A 78 9.27 5.77 11.12
CA GLU A 78 9.19 4.98 12.34
C GLU A 78 9.17 3.47 12.06
N PHE A 79 8.52 3.04 10.96
CA PHE A 79 8.61 1.64 10.49
C PHE A 79 10.06 1.26 10.18
N VAL A 80 10.78 2.11 9.45
CA VAL A 80 12.22 1.89 9.15
C VAL A 80 13.00 1.68 10.44
N ARG A 81 12.91 2.60 11.41
CA ARG A 81 13.65 2.53 12.66
C ARG A 81 13.36 1.27 13.48
N GLN A 82 12.08 0.92 13.61
CA GLN A 82 11.70 -0.26 14.40
C GLN A 82 12.03 -1.58 13.72
N LEU A 83 11.96 -1.64 12.40
CA LEU A 83 12.37 -2.83 11.66
C LEU A 83 13.89 -2.99 11.67
N ASP A 84 14.66 -1.91 11.55
CA ASP A 84 16.13 -1.95 11.62
C ASP A 84 16.62 -2.48 12.97
N VAL A 85 16.05 -1.98 14.09
CA VAL A 85 16.38 -2.50 15.41
C VAL A 85 16.03 -3.98 15.56
N ARG A 86 14.90 -4.42 15.02
CA ARG A 86 14.45 -5.82 15.11
C ARG A 86 15.28 -6.74 14.25
N SER A 87 15.63 -6.32 13.02
CA SER A 87 16.48 -7.08 12.12
C SER A 87 17.86 -7.36 12.73
N SER A 88 18.40 -6.41 13.50
CA SER A 88 19.71 -6.55 14.14
C SER A 88 19.74 -7.47 15.38
N VAL A 89 18.59 -7.74 16.01
CA VAL A 89 18.51 -8.47 17.30
C VAL A 89 18.06 -9.92 17.13
N THR A 90 17.34 -10.26 16.07
CA THR A 90 16.68 -11.56 15.98
C THR A 90 17.14 -12.42 14.79
N HIS A 91 18.18 -13.23 15.01
CA HIS A 91 18.37 -14.45 14.21
C HIS A 91 17.39 -15.58 14.57
N ALA A 92 16.45 -15.35 15.48
CA ALA A 92 15.66 -16.41 16.14
C ALA A 92 14.15 -16.29 16.01
N ASP A 93 13.60 -15.30 15.31
CA ASP A 93 12.14 -15.19 15.12
C ASP A 93 11.69 -16.15 14.00
N VAL A 94 11.22 -17.31 14.41
CA VAL A 94 10.64 -18.34 13.54
C VAL A 94 9.56 -17.69 12.65
N GLY A 95 9.82 -17.62 11.34
CA GLY A 95 8.85 -17.16 10.32
C GLY A 95 8.96 -15.73 9.84
N VAL A 96 10.02 -15.00 10.17
CA VAL A 96 10.37 -13.70 9.54
C VAL A 96 11.74 -13.84 8.91
N HIS A 97 11.84 -13.60 7.60
CA HIS A 97 13.14 -13.55 6.93
C HIS A 97 13.98 -12.40 7.46
N HIS A 98 15.28 -12.60 7.51
CA HIS A 98 16.25 -11.52 7.74
C HIS A 98 16.07 -10.42 6.70
N ILE A 99 16.27 -9.16 7.08
CA ILE A 99 16.30 -8.04 6.14
C ILE A 99 17.76 -7.75 5.82
N ASP A 100 18.16 -7.97 4.56
CA ASP A 100 19.51 -7.68 4.08
C ASP A 100 19.65 -6.21 3.67
N GLU A 101 18.58 -5.61 3.17
CA GLU A 101 18.56 -4.22 2.72
C GLU A 101 17.19 -3.55 2.88
N PHE A 102 17.20 -2.28 3.28
CA PHE A 102 16.02 -1.43 3.22
C PHE A 102 15.98 -0.63 1.92
N TRP A 103 14.86 -0.61 1.23
CA TRP A 103 14.57 0.35 0.18
C TRP A 103 13.65 1.43 0.73
N LEU A 104 14.23 2.60 0.95
CA LEU A 104 13.55 3.77 1.51
C LEU A 104 12.97 4.59 0.36
N VAL A 105 11.63 4.55 0.21
CA VAL A 105 10.97 5.15 -0.94
C VAL A 105 10.30 6.47 -0.55
N ALA A 106 10.72 7.58 -1.14
CA ALA A 106 10.08 8.90 -1.06
C ALA A 106 10.65 9.85 -2.13
N ARG A 107 10.09 11.06 -2.25
CA ARG A 107 10.52 12.05 -3.25
C ARG A 107 11.80 12.82 -2.88
N ASN A 108 12.16 12.91 -1.59
CA ASN A 108 13.30 13.68 -1.13
C ASN A 108 14.53 12.79 -0.90
N THR A 109 15.36 12.68 -1.92
CA THR A 109 16.57 11.83 -1.94
C THR A 109 17.52 12.16 -0.81
N ALA A 110 17.90 13.42 -0.63
CA ALA A 110 18.88 13.82 0.39
C ALA A 110 18.43 13.43 1.81
N LYS A 111 17.12 13.51 2.09
CA LYS A 111 16.57 13.09 3.37
C LYS A 111 16.58 11.57 3.53
N LEU A 112 16.35 10.81 2.45
CA LEU A 112 16.46 9.36 2.48
C LEU A 112 17.89 8.88 2.68
N GLU A 113 18.86 9.52 2.01
CA GLU A 113 20.28 9.22 2.16
C GLU A 113 20.76 9.48 3.59
N ALA A 114 20.35 10.61 4.20
CA ALA A 114 20.67 10.89 5.59
C ALA A 114 20.08 9.83 6.55
N ILE A 115 18.85 9.37 6.28
CA ILE A 115 18.23 8.29 7.08
C ILE A 115 18.98 6.97 6.85
N ALA A 116 19.31 6.64 5.62
CA ALA A 116 20.03 5.41 5.27
C ALA A 116 21.40 5.32 5.96
N ALA A 117 22.11 6.46 6.07
CA ALA A 117 23.40 6.53 6.74
C ALA A 117 23.34 6.24 8.26
N ASP A 118 22.17 6.47 8.89
CA ASP A 118 21.97 6.25 10.34
C ASP A 118 21.52 4.82 10.68
N LEU A 119 21.21 3.97 9.67
CA LEU A 119 20.72 2.62 9.89
C LEU A 119 21.86 1.61 10.11
N ARG A 120 21.55 0.55 10.83
CA ARG A 120 22.45 -0.58 11.08
C ARG A 120 22.47 -1.55 9.89
N THR A 121 21.29 -1.77 9.31
CA THR A 121 21.11 -2.60 8.12
C THR A 121 21.37 -1.76 6.87
N PRO A 122 22.05 -2.28 5.84
CA PRO A 122 22.20 -1.60 4.56
C PRO A 122 20.89 -1.01 4.06
N ALA A 123 20.94 0.19 3.51
CA ALA A 123 19.74 0.86 3.03
C ALA A 123 20.01 1.63 1.72
N ARG A 124 19.06 1.54 0.79
CA ARG A 124 19.06 2.24 -0.49
C ARG A 124 18.02 3.36 -0.46
N ALA A 125 18.41 4.58 -0.77
CA ALA A 125 17.53 5.69 -1.02
C ALA A 125 16.91 5.54 -2.43
N VAL A 126 15.59 5.34 -2.49
CA VAL A 126 14.83 5.22 -3.75
C VAL A 126 13.99 6.47 -3.94
N SER A 127 14.50 7.41 -4.75
CA SER A 127 13.74 8.63 -5.09
C SER A 127 12.63 8.27 -6.07
N ALA A 128 11.37 8.37 -5.65
CA ALA A 128 10.22 8.03 -6.47
C ALA A 128 8.98 8.87 -6.11
N ASP A 129 8.26 9.29 -7.13
CA ASP A 129 6.90 9.83 -7.02
C ASP A 129 5.91 8.72 -7.38
N LEU A 130 5.38 8.04 -6.38
CA LEU A 130 4.47 6.91 -6.56
C LEU A 130 3.13 7.27 -7.21
N SER A 131 2.85 8.57 -7.43
CA SER A 131 1.75 9.00 -8.29
C SER A 131 2.05 8.79 -9.78
N LYS A 132 3.28 8.45 -10.14
CA LYS A 132 3.73 8.15 -11.51
C LYS A 132 3.95 6.66 -11.68
N GLN A 133 3.41 6.10 -12.76
CA GLN A 133 3.56 4.67 -13.03
C GLN A 133 5.01 4.30 -13.33
N GLU A 134 5.72 5.17 -14.05
CA GLU A 134 7.12 4.97 -14.47
C GLU A 134 8.06 4.76 -13.28
N ASP A 135 7.80 5.44 -12.16
CA ASP A 135 8.59 5.27 -10.93
C ASP A 135 8.31 3.93 -10.24
N ILE A 136 7.08 3.42 -10.36
CA ILE A 136 6.72 2.09 -9.83
C ILE A 136 7.34 0.99 -10.71
N ASP A 137 7.27 1.13 -12.04
CA ASP A 137 7.85 0.19 -13.00
C ASP A 137 9.38 0.10 -12.83
N ARG A 138 10.03 1.23 -12.52
CA ARG A 138 11.46 1.26 -12.19
C ARG A 138 11.77 0.49 -10.90
N ILE A 139 10.95 0.61 -9.86
CA ILE A 139 11.12 -0.16 -8.61
C ILE A 139 10.99 -1.65 -8.89
N GLU A 140 10.03 -2.06 -9.74
CA GLU A 140 9.85 -3.46 -10.13
C GLU A 140 11.06 -3.99 -10.92
N ALA A 141 11.57 -3.22 -11.89
CA ALA A 141 12.75 -3.58 -12.65
C ALA A 141 14.00 -3.71 -11.73
N ASP A 142 14.22 -2.75 -10.84
CA ASP A 142 15.29 -2.77 -9.86
C ASP A 142 15.23 -4.00 -8.93
N LEU A 143 14.03 -4.47 -8.57
CA LEU A 143 13.82 -5.70 -7.79
C LEU A 143 14.26 -6.95 -8.58
N GLY A 144 13.92 -6.99 -9.86
CA GLY A 144 14.36 -8.07 -10.76
C GLY A 144 15.88 -8.12 -10.91
N GLU A 145 16.51 -6.96 -11.14
CA GLU A 145 17.98 -6.84 -11.28
C GLU A 145 18.72 -7.22 -9.99
N ALA A 146 18.16 -6.88 -8.84
CA ALA A 146 18.73 -7.21 -7.53
C ALA A 146 18.54 -8.67 -7.12
N ASN A 147 17.88 -9.52 -7.91
CA ASN A 147 17.38 -10.84 -7.48
C ASN A 147 16.70 -10.77 -6.10
N GLY A 148 15.87 -9.72 -5.93
CA GLY A 148 15.33 -9.33 -4.63
C GLY A 148 14.10 -10.14 -4.22
N VAL A 149 14.07 -10.59 -2.96
CA VAL A 149 12.88 -11.14 -2.30
C VAL A 149 12.32 -10.08 -1.36
N VAL A 150 11.07 -9.65 -1.61
CA VAL A 150 10.42 -8.64 -0.77
C VAL A 150 9.91 -9.27 0.52
N THR A 151 10.65 -9.09 1.59
CA THR A 151 10.33 -9.61 2.94
C THR A 151 9.26 -8.76 3.62
N TYR A 152 9.37 -7.44 3.51
CA TYR A 152 8.39 -6.48 3.99
C TYR A 152 8.04 -5.48 2.90
N LEU A 153 6.75 -5.29 2.67
CA LEU A 153 6.21 -4.14 1.95
C LEU A 153 5.38 -3.31 2.92
N VAL A 154 5.77 -2.06 3.16
CA VAL A 154 5.00 -1.11 3.97
C VAL A 154 4.57 0.05 3.08
N ASN A 155 3.32 0.03 2.62
CA ASN A 155 2.70 1.12 1.88
C ASN A 155 2.21 2.20 2.86
N CYS A 156 3.10 3.15 3.16
CA CYS A 156 2.87 4.23 4.11
C CYS A 156 2.87 5.63 3.47
N ALA A 157 3.29 5.75 2.20
CA ALA A 157 3.17 7.00 1.47
C ALA A 157 1.69 7.40 1.34
N GLY A 158 1.41 8.67 1.56
CA GLY A 158 0.06 9.19 1.47
C GLY A 158 -0.03 10.60 2.04
N PHE A 159 -1.08 11.31 1.68
CA PHE A 159 -1.40 12.60 2.25
C PHE A 159 -2.91 12.83 2.32
N GLY A 160 -3.33 13.84 3.07
CA GLY A 160 -4.72 14.26 3.15
C GLY A 160 -4.88 15.74 2.87
N ARG A 161 -6.07 16.14 2.42
CA ARG A 161 -6.54 17.52 2.42
C ARG A 161 -7.88 17.53 3.14
N PHE A 162 -8.01 18.43 4.08
CA PHE A 162 -9.23 18.63 4.88
C PHE A 162 -9.86 19.95 4.49
N GLY A 163 -11.15 19.95 4.27
CA GLY A 163 -11.90 21.09 3.83
C GLY A 163 -13.20 20.70 3.15
N SER A 164 -14.04 21.70 2.84
CA SER A 164 -15.23 21.46 2.05
C SER A 164 -14.87 21.11 0.60
N TRP A 165 -15.84 20.60 -0.14
CA TRP A 165 -15.63 20.30 -1.56
C TRP A 165 -15.24 21.54 -2.40
N LYS A 166 -15.50 22.76 -1.90
CA LYS A 166 -15.13 24.02 -2.54
C LYS A 166 -13.67 24.40 -2.28
N ASP A 167 -13.09 23.93 -1.17
CA ASP A 167 -11.75 24.33 -0.71
C ASP A 167 -10.67 23.37 -1.19
N ILE A 168 -11.05 22.14 -1.51
CA ILE A 168 -10.14 21.12 -2.07
C ILE A 168 -10.16 21.26 -3.60
N THR A 169 -9.00 21.54 -4.19
CA THR A 169 -8.87 21.62 -5.66
C THR A 169 -9.04 20.25 -6.30
N ASN A 170 -9.39 20.22 -7.59
CA ASN A 170 -9.45 18.96 -8.33
C ASN A 170 -8.09 18.26 -8.33
N ASP A 171 -7.00 19.01 -8.46
CA ASP A 171 -5.64 18.45 -8.46
C ASP A 171 -5.29 17.80 -7.11
N ASP A 172 -5.60 18.44 -5.98
CA ASP A 172 -5.41 17.86 -4.66
C ASP A 172 -6.30 16.60 -4.46
N ALA A 173 -7.54 16.64 -4.96
CA ALA A 173 -8.47 15.53 -4.85
C ALA A 173 -8.01 14.30 -5.65
N THR A 174 -7.61 14.50 -6.92
CA THR A 174 -7.09 13.43 -7.78
C THR A 174 -5.74 12.93 -7.29
N ALA A 175 -4.82 13.81 -6.87
CA ALA A 175 -3.54 13.42 -6.30
C ALA A 175 -3.67 12.56 -5.03
N MET A 176 -4.70 12.79 -4.18
CA MET A 176 -5.00 11.89 -3.06
C MET A 176 -5.40 10.49 -3.54
N ILE A 177 -6.22 10.40 -4.59
CA ILE A 177 -6.62 9.09 -5.16
C ILE A 177 -5.41 8.38 -5.76
N ASP A 178 -4.57 9.11 -6.51
CA ASP A 178 -3.40 8.55 -7.16
C ASP A 178 -2.38 8.02 -6.15
N LEU A 179 -2.07 8.78 -5.10
CA LEU A 179 -1.08 8.34 -4.12
C LEU A 179 -1.65 7.38 -3.09
N ASP A 180 -2.84 7.69 -2.52
CA ASP A 180 -3.40 6.95 -1.38
C ASP A 180 -4.13 5.66 -1.78
N ALA A 181 -4.47 5.47 -3.08
CA ALA A 181 -5.22 4.32 -3.55
C ALA A 181 -4.54 3.63 -4.76
N ARG A 182 -4.36 4.34 -5.90
CA ARG A 182 -3.79 3.75 -7.11
C ARG A 182 -2.36 3.25 -6.87
N ALA A 183 -1.50 4.08 -6.29
CA ALA A 183 -0.10 3.73 -6.02
C ALA A 183 0.02 2.52 -5.08
N VAL A 184 -0.85 2.40 -4.08
CA VAL A 184 -0.90 1.24 -3.17
C VAL A 184 -1.13 -0.05 -3.96
N VAL A 185 -2.11 -0.06 -4.86
CA VAL A 185 -2.40 -1.24 -5.70
C VAL A 185 -1.24 -1.53 -6.64
N ALA A 186 -0.74 -0.52 -7.35
CA ALA A 186 0.30 -0.69 -8.36
C ALA A 186 1.59 -1.24 -7.75
N LEU A 187 2.08 -0.62 -6.66
CA LEU A 187 3.31 -1.07 -6.01
C LEU A 187 3.14 -2.45 -5.34
N THR A 188 1.99 -2.72 -4.73
CA THR A 188 1.72 -4.06 -4.17
C THR A 188 1.77 -5.12 -5.25
N ARG A 189 1.15 -4.87 -6.42
CA ARG A 189 1.17 -5.80 -7.55
C ARG A 189 2.57 -5.99 -8.13
N ALA A 190 3.38 -4.93 -8.24
CA ALA A 190 4.77 -4.99 -8.65
C ALA A 190 5.64 -5.83 -7.68
N CYS A 191 5.39 -5.73 -6.37
CA CYS A 191 6.14 -6.46 -5.36
C CYS A 191 5.71 -7.93 -5.18
N LEU A 192 4.42 -8.28 -5.45
CA LEU A 192 3.89 -9.62 -5.20
C LEU A 192 4.66 -10.77 -5.88
N PRO A 193 5.11 -10.66 -7.16
CA PRO A 193 5.91 -11.69 -7.81
C PRO A 193 7.26 -11.96 -7.11
N HIS A 194 7.75 -10.98 -6.34
CA HIS A 194 9.00 -11.04 -5.58
C HIS A 194 8.79 -11.42 -4.11
N MET A 195 7.59 -11.88 -3.74
CA MET A 195 7.28 -12.30 -2.37
C MET A 195 7.18 -13.80 -2.24
N GLU A 196 7.54 -14.31 -1.08
CA GLU A 196 7.51 -15.73 -0.76
C GLU A 196 6.84 -15.99 0.60
N ARG A 197 6.77 -17.27 0.99
CA ARG A 197 6.27 -17.66 2.31
C ARG A 197 7.08 -16.97 3.41
N GLY A 198 6.38 -16.27 4.32
CA GLY A 198 6.99 -15.48 5.38
C GLY A 198 7.01 -13.97 5.07
N SER A 199 6.84 -13.57 3.81
CA SER A 199 6.73 -12.15 3.43
C SER A 199 5.52 -11.47 4.06
N ARG A 200 5.63 -10.16 4.28
CA ARG A 200 4.64 -9.37 5.01
C ARG A 200 4.30 -8.07 4.30
N ILE A 201 3.00 -7.80 4.20
CA ILE A 201 2.46 -6.56 3.66
C ILE A 201 1.73 -5.82 4.77
N ILE A 202 2.04 -4.52 4.92
CA ILE A 202 1.31 -3.60 5.78
C ILE A 202 0.84 -2.42 4.94
N GLU A 203 -0.49 -2.33 4.77
CA GLU A 203 -1.13 -1.24 4.06
C GLU A 203 -1.64 -0.20 5.05
N VAL A 204 -1.11 1.03 4.97
CA VAL A 204 -1.49 2.10 5.89
C VAL A 204 -2.75 2.81 5.40
N ALA A 205 -3.88 2.40 5.97
CA ALA A 205 -5.16 3.07 5.84
C ALA A 205 -5.33 4.16 6.93
N SER A 206 -6.48 4.22 7.55
CA SER A 206 -6.85 5.15 8.63
C SER A 206 -8.13 4.67 9.31
N ALA A 207 -8.41 5.12 10.51
CA ALA A 207 -9.74 5.00 11.11
C ALA A 207 -10.81 5.74 10.27
N ALA A 208 -10.42 6.73 9.48
CA ALA A 208 -11.27 7.39 8.48
C ALA A 208 -11.85 6.41 7.44
N ALA A 209 -11.28 5.22 7.29
CA ALA A 209 -11.77 4.17 6.40
C ALA A 209 -13.06 3.49 6.86
N PHE A 210 -13.48 3.68 8.11
CA PHE A 210 -14.59 2.91 8.68
C PHE A 210 -15.97 3.47 8.36
N TYR A 211 -16.08 4.79 8.07
CA TYR A 211 -17.32 5.46 7.72
C TYR A 211 -17.04 6.76 6.95
N PRO A 212 -18.04 7.29 6.21
CA PRO A 212 -17.85 8.54 5.48
C PRO A 212 -17.65 9.72 6.43
N LEU A 213 -16.70 10.59 6.07
CA LEU A 213 -16.34 11.78 6.85
C LEU A 213 -16.54 13.05 6.01
N PRO A 214 -17.59 13.84 6.25
CA PRO A 214 -17.71 15.19 5.69
C PRO A 214 -16.45 16.03 5.97
N TYR A 215 -16.01 16.83 5.02
CA TYR A 215 -14.79 17.65 5.06
C TYR A 215 -13.47 16.85 5.00
N MET A 216 -13.57 15.54 4.84
CA MET A 216 -12.46 14.61 4.58
C MET A 216 -12.88 13.58 3.52
N ASN A 217 -13.79 13.92 2.63
CA ASN A 217 -14.50 13.01 1.75
C ASN A 217 -13.57 12.14 0.89
N VAL A 218 -12.67 12.75 0.11
CA VAL A 218 -11.74 12.02 -0.78
C VAL A 218 -10.75 11.21 0.04
N TYR A 219 -10.19 11.80 1.11
CA TYR A 219 -9.27 11.09 1.99
C TYR A 219 -9.92 9.85 2.63
N ALA A 220 -11.11 10.02 3.22
CA ALA A 220 -11.83 8.89 3.84
C ALA A 220 -12.18 7.81 2.81
N ALA A 221 -12.57 8.21 1.60
CA ALA A 221 -12.88 7.30 0.50
C ALA A 221 -11.64 6.52 0.04
N SER A 222 -10.49 7.18 -0.16
CA SER A 222 -9.23 6.51 -0.54
C SER A 222 -8.77 5.53 0.53
N LYS A 223 -8.88 5.88 1.83
CA LYS A 223 -8.52 4.97 2.92
C LYS A 223 -9.52 3.82 3.10
N ALA A 224 -10.81 4.02 2.78
CA ALA A 224 -11.79 2.95 2.70
C ALA A 224 -11.50 1.98 1.55
N PHE A 225 -11.07 2.50 0.40
CA PHE A 225 -10.58 1.68 -0.72
C PHE A 225 -9.42 0.79 -0.26
N VAL A 226 -8.37 1.34 0.35
CA VAL A 226 -7.22 0.58 0.84
C VAL A 226 -7.67 -0.51 1.82
N LEU A 227 -8.54 -0.19 2.78
CA LEU A 227 -9.06 -1.17 3.74
C LEU A 227 -9.77 -2.34 3.05
N ARG A 228 -10.58 -2.07 2.02
CA ARG A 228 -11.34 -3.10 1.28
C ARG A 228 -10.41 -3.93 0.41
N TYR A 229 -9.54 -3.28 -0.36
CA TYR A 229 -8.53 -3.90 -1.20
C TYR A 229 -7.64 -4.87 -0.39
N THR A 230 -7.03 -4.38 0.68
CA THR A 230 -6.15 -5.18 1.53
C THR A 230 -6.82 -6.42 2.11
N ARG A 231 -8.09 -6.30 2.51
CA ARG A 231 -8.85 -7.42 3.06
C ARG A 231 -9.19 -8.48 2.02
N ALA A 232 -9.49 -8.08 0.79
CA ALA A 232 -9.72 -8.99 -0.32
C ALA A 232 -8.40 -9.70 -0.70
N LEU A 233 -7.33 -8.92 -0.92
CA LEU A 233 -6.01 -9.44 -1.24
C LEU A 233 -5.51 -10.47 -0.19
N ARG A 234 -5.73 -10.19 1.09
CA ARG A 234 -5.40 -11.15 2.16
C ARG A 234 -6.11 -12.49 1.98
N TRP A 235 -7.34 -12.49 1.51
CA TRP A 235 -8.09 -13.71 1.26
C TRP A 235 -7.58 -14.45 0.03
N GLU A 236 -7.25 -13.72 -1.04
CA GLU A 236 -6.66 -14.28 -2.26
C GLU A 236 -5.29 -14.92 -2.00
N LEU A 237 -4.50 -14.34 -1.09
CA LEU A 237 -3.20 -14.86 -0.68
C LEU A 237 -3.27 -15.91 0.45
N HIS A 238 -4.49 -16.36 0.80
CA HIS A 238 -4.63 -17.41 1.82
C HIS A 238 -3.93 -18.69 1.38
N GLY A 239 -3.08 -19.25 2.25
CA GLY A 239 -2.29 -20.45 1.96
C GLY A 239 -0.92 -20.19 1.31
N SER A 240 -0.66 -19.01 0.73
CA SER A 240 0.66 -18.66 0.19
C SER A 240 1.74 -18.53 1.28
N GLY A 241 1.32 -18.20 2.51
CA GLY A 241 2.21 -17.88 3.62
C GLY A 241 2.57 -16.40 3.70
N ILE A 242 2.08 -15.55 2.78
CA ILE A 242 2.22 -14.10 2.82
C ILE A 242 1.21 -13.51 3.80
N THR A 243 1.68 -12.67 4.72
CA THR A 243 0.82 -12.00 5.70
C THR A 243 0.43 -10.61 5.21
N VAL A 244 -0.86 -10.32 5.14
CA VAL A 244 -1.38 -9.00 4.73
C VAL A 244 -2.18 -8.38 5.87
N THR A 245 -1.84 -7.14 6.26
CA THR A 245 -2.48 -6.40 7.36
C THR A 245 -2.80 -4.97 6.94
N THR A 246 -4.02 -4.54 7.20
CA THR A 246 -4.38 -3.11 7.09
C THR A 246 -4.15 -2.41 8.42
N LEU A 247 -3.32 -1.38 8.44
CA LEU A 247 -3.14 -0.52 9.60
C LEU A 247 -4.17 0.63 9.56
N CYS A 248 -5.00 0.74 10.60
CA CYS A 248 -6.03 1.78 10.71
C CYS A 248 -5.81 2.63 11.97
N PRO A 249 -4.83 3.55 11.99
CA PRO A 249 -4.60 4.43 13.13
C PRO A 249 -5.70 5.51 13.20
N THR A 250 -5.92 6.06 14.40
CA THR A 250 -6.57 7.35 14.61
C THR A 250 -5.57 8.48 14.34
N TRP A 251 -5.71 9.62 14.98
CA TRP A 251 -4.74 10.70 14.87
C TRP A 251 -3.36 10.26 15.37
N VAL A 252 -2.31 10.60 14.62
CA VAL A 252 -0.93 10.29 14.98
C VAL A 252 -0.12 11.58 14.97
N LYS A 253 0.65 11.82 16.03
CA LYS A 253 1.52 12.99 16.17
C LYS A 253 2.65 12.92 15.13
N THR A 254 2.40 13.42 13.93
CA THR A 254 3.33 13.51 12.80
C THR A 254 3.12 14.83 12.07
N GLY A 255 3.97 15.13 11.09
CA GLY A 255 3.76 16.30 10.20
C GLY A 255 2.58 16.17 9.23
N PHE A 256 1.89 15.02 9.19
CA PHE A 256 0.76 14.75 8.29
C PHE A 256 -0.36 15.77 8.44
N GLU A 257 -0.74 16.09 9.69
CA GLU A 257 -1.83 17.00 9.99
C GLU A 257 -1.56 18.43 9.52
N ALA A 258 -0.36 18.94 9.79
CA ALA A 258 0.04 20.28 9.34
C ALA A 258 -0.03 20.38 7.81
N GLN A 259 0.26 19.29 7.11
CA GLN A 259 0.15 19.21 5.66
C GLN A 259 -1.33 19.11 5.20
N ALA A 260 -2.17 18.38 5.92
CA ALA A 260 -3.58 18.20 5.59
C ALA A 260 -4.42 19.47 5.77
N ARG A 261 -4.02 20.33 6.70
CA ARG A 261 -4.69 21.61 7.01
C ARG A 261 -4.27 22.79 6.13
N LYS A 262 -3.51 22.59 5.08
CA LYS A 262 -3.11 23.68 4.14
C LYS A 262 -4.25 24.20 3.28
N SER A 263 -5.46 23.62 3.37
CA SER A 263 -6.66 24.16 2.73
C SER A 263 -7.09 25.48 3.41
N LYS A 264 -7.77 26.36 2.65
CA LYS A 264 -8.20 27.68 3.11
C LYS A 264 -9.14 27.63 4.33
N ASP A 265 -9.88 26.54 4.49
CA ASP A 265 -10.77 26.31 5.63
C ASP A 265 -10.07 25.45 6.70
N ALA A 266 -9.15 26.09 7.44
CA ALA A 266 -8.40 25.44 8.53
C ALA A 266 -9.29 24.90 9.67
N HIS A 267 -10.56 25.33 9.73
CA HIS A 267 -11.52 24.94 10.78
C HIS A 267 -12.28 23.65 10.48
N ALA A 268 -11.96 22.96 9.38
CA ALA A 268 -12.65 21.72 9.02
C ALA A 268 -12.54 20.64 10.10
N VAL A 269 -11.40 20.59 10.82
CA VAL A 269 -11.15 19.63 11.91
C VAL A 269 -10.29 20.31 12.99
N ASN A 270 -10.90 20.70 14.11
CA ASN A 270 -10.25 21.54 15.11
C ASN A 270 -9.46 20.78 16.18
N HIS A 271 -9.76 19.51 16.47
CA HIS A 271 -9.17 18.79 17.58
C HIS A 271 -8.61 17.43 17.24
N LEU A 272 -7.39 17.17 17.74
CA LEU A 272 -6.70 15.88 17.71
C LEU A 272 -7.05 15.07 18.97
N LEU A 273 -8.32 14.72 19.13
CA LEU A 273 -8.71 13.86 20.23
C LEU A 273 -7.99 12.50 20.11
N PHE A 274 -7.31 12.11 21.21
CA PHE A 274 -6.62 10.81 21.30
C PHE A 274 -5.45 10.61 20.31
N ALA A 275 -4.69 11.69 19.98
CA ALA A 275 -3.51 11.57 19.14
C ALA A 275 -2.45 10.66 19.78
N GLN A 276 -2.01 9.66 19.00
CA GLN A 276 -1.05 8.65 19.41
C GLN A 276 0.37 9.03 18.97
N ASN A 277 1.38 8.52 19.66
CA ASN A 277 2.76 8.60 19.21
C ASN A 277 2.99 7.60 18.05
N ALA A 278 3.75 8.01 17.03
CA ALA A 278 4.09 7.16 15.88
C ALA A 278 4.74 5.84 16.32
N SER A 279 5.63 5.91 17.31
CA SER A 279 6.33 4.75 17.87
C SER A 279 5.36 3.69 18.42
N THR A 280 4.36 4.11 19.22
CA THR A 280 3.33 3.19 19.74
C THR A 280 2.48 2.58 18.64
N VAL A 281 2.11 3.38 17.63
CA VAL A 281 1.29 2.91 16.50
C VAL A 281 2.04 1.84 15.71
N VAL A 282 3.29 2.10 15.35
CA VAL A 282 4.13 1.17 14.57
C VAL A 282 4.43 -0.10 15.36
N SER A 283 4.80 0.01 16.64
CA SER A 283 5.06 -1.16 17.47
C SER A 283 3.86 -2.09 17.55
N ARG A 284 2.65 -1.53 17.72
CA ARG A 284 1.40 -2.31 17.71
C ARG A 284 1.06 -2.87 16.33
N ALA A 285 1.33 -2.11 15.27
CA ALA A 285 1.11 -2.56 13.90
C ALA A 285 1.97 -3.78 13.57
N LEU A 286 3.26 -3.73 13.89
CA LEU A 286 4.20 -4.84 13.70
C LEU A 286 3.82 -6.06 14.55
N PHE A 287 3.42 -5.85 15.81
CA PHE A 287 2.90 -6.93 16.66
C PHE A 287 1.65 -7.57 16.07
N MET A 288 0.66 -6.79 15.66
CA MET A 288 -0.58 -7.31 15.08
C MET A 288 -0.37 -7.98 13.72
N ASN A 289 0.58 -7.47 12.91
CA ASN A 289 0.97 -8.13 11.67
C ASN A 289 1.64 -9.49 11.96
N ARG A 290 2.51 -9.57 12.98
CA ARG A 290 3.10 -10.84 13.44
C ARG A 290 2.02 -11.83 13.89
N MET A 291 0.97 -11.36 14.55
CA MET A 291 -0.20 -12.16 14.96
C MET A 291 -1.17 -12.44 13.81
N HIS A 292 -0.78 -12.16 12.59
CA HIS A 292 -1.60 -12.34 11.38
C HIS A 292 -2.97 -11.65 11.45
N ALA A 293 -3.07 -10.49 12.12
CA ALA A 293 -4.31 -9.73 12.18
C ALA A 293 -4.65 -9.12 10.81
N ALA A 294 -5.89 -9.26 10.36
CA ALA A 294 -6.33 -8.66 9.10
C ALA A 294 -6.40 -7.12 9.16
N VAL A 295 -6.72 -6.56 10.34
CA VAL A 295 -6.81 -5.12 10.58
C VAL A 295 -6.18 -4.80 11.91
N ALA A 296 -5.17 -3.94 11.89
CA ALA A 296 -4.49 -3.41 13.06
C ALA A 296 -5.14 -2.10 13.52
N CYS A 297 -5.97 -2.18 14.57
CA CYS A 297 -6.48 -1.03 15.29
C CYS A 297 -5.53 -0.76 16.47
N CYS A 298 -4.70 0.29 16.35
CA CYS A 298 -3.62 0.53 17.31
C CYS A 298 -4.05 1.22 18.62
N SER A 299 -5.35 1.43 18.84
CA SER A 299 -5.90 2.00 20.05
C SER A 299 -7.32 1.54 20.30
N ILE A 300 -7.79 1.67 21.56
CA ILE A 300 -9.19 1.41 21.92
C ILE A 300 -10.14 2.30 21.10
N PRO A 301 -9.90 3.62 20.97
CA PRO A 301 -10.74 4.46 20.09
C PRO A 301 -10.80 3.95 18.65
N SER A 302 -9.67 3.55 18.04
CA SER A 302 -9.68 3.00 16.68
C SER A 302 -10.53 1.73 16.58
N PHE A 303 -10.43 0.86 17.58
CA PHE A 303 -11.24 -0.37 17.64
C PHE A 303 -12.74 -0.06 17.78
N CYS A 304 -13.10 0.87 18.69
CA CYS A 304 -14.49 1.31 18.86
C CYS A 304 -15.05 1.92 17.57
N LEU A 305 -14.29 2.80 16.90
CA LEU A 305 -14.70 3.39 15.63
C LEU A 305 -14.92 2.34 14.54
N ARG A 306 -14.12 1.28 14.52
CA ARG A 306 -14.32 0.15 13.60
C ARG A 306 -15.62 -0.59 13.86
N ILE A 307 -16.02 -0.78 15.13
CA ILE A 307 -17.30 -1.41 15.49
C ILE A 307 -18.45 -0.48 15.13
N ILE A 308 -18.36 0.79 15.52
CA ILE A 308 -19.36 1.82 15.20
C ILE A 308 -19.63 1.87 13.70
N GLY A 309 -18.57 1.93 12.87
CA GLY A 309 -18.70 1.98 11.40
C GLY A 309 -19.32 0.73 10.77
N LYS A 310 -19.47 -0.37 11.52
CA LYS A 310 -20.16 -1.59 11.05
C LYS A 310 -21.62 -1.65 11.44
N ILE A 311 -21.99 -1.07 12.58
CA ILE A 311 -23.29 -1.26 13.22
C ILE A 311 -24.15 -0.01 13.07
N VAL A 312 -23.56 1.17 13.17
CA VAL A 312 -24.29 2.44 13.16
C VAL A 312 -24.50 2.91 11.72
N PRO A 313 -25.73 3.29 11.34
CA PRO A 313 -26.01 3.88 10.03
C PRO A 313 -25.14 5.10 9.74
N ASN A 314 -24.69 5.24 8.48
CA ASN A 314 -23.77 6.31 8.08
C ASN A 314 -24.33 7.73 8.32
N CYS A 315 -25.64 7.92 8.23
CA CYS A 315 -26.25 9.23 8.54
C CYS A 315 -25.97 9.67 9.98
N ILE A 316 -26.02 8.73 10.94
CA ILE A 316 -25.75 9.01 12.35
C ILE A 316 -24.25 9.28 12.57
N THR A 317 -23.37 8.47 11.98
CA THR A 317 -21.93 8.68 12.11
C THR A 317 -21.49 10.01 11.49
N MET A 318 -22.05 10.39 10.34
CA MET A 318 -21.79 11.68 9.71
C MET A 318 -22.29 12.86 10.55
N TRP A 319 -23.50 12.72 11.15
CA TRP A 319 -24.03 13.75 12.05
C TRP A 319 -23.14 13.91 13.28
N GLY A 320 -22.79 12.81 13.94
CA GLY A 320 -21.88 12.82 15.10
C GLY A 320 -20.51 13.39 14.77
N TRP A 321 -19.93 13.01 13.63
CA TRP A 321 -18.69 13.60 13.14
C TRP A 321 -18.80 15.11 12.93
N ASN A 322 -19.88 15.58 12.29
CA ASN A 322 -20.09 17.00 12.02
C ASN A 322 -20.24 17.83 13.31
N LEU A 323 -20.71 17.22 14.41
CA LEU A 323 -20.71 17.83 15.73
C LEU A 323 -19.29 17.91 16.32
N ILE A 324 -18.58 16.77 16.36
CA ILE A 324 -17.24 16.65 16.97
C ILE A 324 -16.21 17.54 16.27
N ARG A 325 -16.23 17.63 14.93
CA ARG A 325 -15.26 18.43 14.18
C ARG A 325 -15.34 19.94 14.45
N ARG A 326 -16.46 20.44 15.01
CA ARG A 326 -16.70 21.84 15.35
C ARG A 326 -16.27 22.20 16.78
N LEU A 327 -16.15 21.20 17.65
CA LEU A 327 -15.62 21.35 19.00
C LEU A 327 -14.11 21.54 18.96
#